data_7b86db27ec65651ab76eac90d1a98d0e
#
_entry.id   7b86db27ec65651ab76eac90d1a98d0e
#
_cell.length_a   1.000
_cell.length_b   1.000
_cell.length_c   1.000
_cell.angle_alpha   90.00
_cell.angle_beta   90.00
_cell.angle_gamma   90.00
#
_symmetry.space_group_name_H-M   'P 1'
#
loop_
_entity.id
_entity.type
_entity.pdbx_description
1 polymer ?
#
loop_
_entity_poly.entity_id
_entity_poly.type
_entity_poly.pdbx_seq_one_letter_code
_entity_poly.pdbx_strand_id
1 'polypeptide(L)'
;QKMLKSLRDPELPVQMMAATSLRFLIDSDTAQKVIEPVLPQVLEEFFRLMNEIGLDDLICSLERIIQRFGDQIVRIAPQLTVKLASLFQQLFKKDDSGEDDEAQMAALTTLECINTILEQTWEMPDMYAKLEPTIISLLQILYHPSGEALQYLEQAITMLSWFTYRVPRFSPQLWQMFPLVYNIFDKYGVDYLE
;
A
#
# COMPACT_ATOMS: atom_id res chain seq x y z
N GLN A 1 -17.88 18.61 -4.09
CA GLN A 1 -17.50 19.83 -3.31
C GLN A 1 -17.85 19.72 -1.82
N LYS A 2 -19.04 19.23 -1.43
CA LYS A 2 -19.41 19.07 0.00
C LYS A 2 -18.49 18.07 0.71
N MET A 3 -18.20 16.93 0.10
CA MET A 3 -17.32 15.90 0.66
C MET A 3 -15.92 16.43 0.98
N LEU A 4 -15.27 17.14 0.03
CA LEU A 4 -13.97 17.76 0.26
C LEU A 4 -14.00 18.80 1.38
N LYS A 5 -15.13 19.53 1.53
CA LYS A 5 -15.30 20.44 2.68
C LYS A 5 -15.37 19.68 3.98
N SER A 6 -16.10 18.55 4.03
CA SER A 6 -16.19 17.73 5.24
C SER A 6 -14.87 17.04 5.59
N LEU A 7 -14.04 16.67 4.61
CA LEU A 7 -12.68 16.17 4.86
C LEU A 7 -11.75 17.24 5.46
N ARG A 8 -12.09 18.51 5.33
CA ARG A 8 -11.37 19.69 5.87
C ARG A 8 -12.16 20.42 6.95
N ASP A 9 -13.15 19.78 7.54
CA ASP A 9 -13.94 20.35 8.62
C ASP A 9 -13.04 20.68 9.82
N PRO A 10 -13.27 21.74 10.60
CA PRO A 10 -12.50 22.01 11.81
C PRO A 10 -12.62 20.90 12.87
N GLU A 11 -13.73 20.14 12.83
CA GLU A 11 -14.00 19.07 13.79
C GLU A 11 -13.51 17.70 13.27
N LEU A 12 -12.57 17.11 13.97
CA LEU A 12 -11.95 15.83 13.62
C LEU A 12 -12.96 14.68 13.41
N PRO A 13 -13.99 14.50 14.27
CA PRO A 13 -15.01 13.47 14.05
C PRO A 13 -15.75 13.62 12.74
N VAL A 14 -15.97 14.86 12.26
CA VAL A 14 -16.61 15.13 10.96
C VAL A 14 -15.71 14.71 9.81
N GLN A 15 -14.40 15.00 9.90
CA GLN A 15 -13.40 14.57 8.91
C GLN A 15 -13.38 13.04 8.81
N MET A 16 -13.32 12.34 9.94
CA MET A 16 -13.31 10.88 10.00
C MET A 16 -14.56 10.28 9.38
N MET A 17 -15.74 10.78 9.78
CA MET A 17 -17.00 10.30 9.22
C MET A 17 -17.09 10.55 7.71
N ALA A 18 -16.56 11.66 7.21
CA ALA A 18 -16.50 11.95 5.79
C ALA A 18 -15.57 10.97 5.06
N ALA A 19 -14.40 10.71 5.61
CA ALA A 19 -13.42 9.80 5.01
C ALA A 19 -13.94 8.36 4.98
N THR A 20 -14.47 7.84 6.08
CA THR A 20 -15.01 6.47 6.16
C THR A 20 -16.28 6.30 5.33
N SER A 21 -17.12 7.34 5.22
CA SER A 21 -18.31 7.30 4.37
C SER A 21 -17.98 7.28 2.89
N LEU A 22 -16.80 7.75 2.49
CA LEU A 22 -16.40 7.81 1.09
C LEU A 22 -16.39 6.43 0.45
N ARG A 23 -15.95 5.37 1.16
CA ARG A 23 -15.92 3.98 0.66
C ARG A 23 -17.28 3.48 0.16
N PHE A 24 -18.38 3.95 0.75
CA PHE A 24 -19.74 3.58 0.33
C PHE A 24 -20.22 4.38 -0.87
N LEU A 25 -19.73 5.61 -1.02
CA LEU A 25 -20.13 6.49 -2.12
C LEU A 25 -19.41 6.15 -3.43
N ILE A 26 -18.16 5.71 -3.37
CA ILE A 26 -17.35 5.42 -4.56
C ILE A 26 -17.84 4.22 -5.37
N ASP A 27 -18.70 3.39 -4.82
CA ASP A 27 -19.34 2.30 -5.56
C ASP A 27 -20.40 2.80 -6.57
N SER A 28 -20.86 4.04 -6.43
CA SER A 28 -21.78 4.67 -7.37
C SER A 28 -21.04 5.30 -8.55
N ASP A 29 -21.41 4.95 -9.79
CA ASP A 29 -20.82 5.52 -11.01
C ASP A 29 -21.00 7.05 -11.08
N THR A 30 -22.07 7.57 -10.52
CA THR A 30 -22.31 9.02 -10.45
C THR A 30 -21.32 9.70 -9.51
N ALA A 31 -21.04 9.08 -8.35
CA ALA A 31 -20.06 9.60 -7.39
C ALA A 31 -18.65 9.53 -7.95
N GLN A 32 -18.31 8.47 -8.67
CA GLN A 32 -16.99 8.34 -9.32
C GLN A 32 -16.70 9.52 -10.25
N LYS A 33 -17.59 9.82 -11.18
CA LYS A 33 -17.44 10.96 -12.11
C LYS A 33 -17.22 12.30 -11.41
N VAL A 34 -17.75 12.45 -10.21
CA VAL A 34 -17.60 13.66 -9.39
C VAL A 34 -16.30 13.67 -8.61
N ILE A 35 -15.81 12.49 -8.17
CA ILE A 35 -14.60 12.34 -7.36
C ILE A 35 -13.35 12.33 -8.24
N GLU A 36 -13.41 11.71 -9.41
CA GLU A 36 -12.29 11.56 -10.33
C GLU A 36 -11.46 12.85 -10.55
N PRO A 37 -12.04 14.01 -10.87
CA PRO A 37 -11.27 15.25 -11.08
C PRO A 37 -10.62 15.81 -9.82
N VAL A 38 -11.05 15.37 -8.64
CA VAL A 38 -10.55 15.83 -7.33
C VAL A 38 -9.83 14.73 -6.55
N LEU A 39 -9.63 13.57 -7.17
CA LEU A 39 -9.01 12.41 -6.54
C LEU A 39 -7.64 12.70 -5.90
N PRO A 40 -6.69 13.43 -6.53
CA PRO A 40 -5.43 13.76 -5.89
C PRO A 40 -5.61 14.51 -4.57
N GLN A 41 -6.57 15.44 -4.52
CA GLN A 41 -6.87 16.21 -3.30
C GLN A 41 -7.50 15.34 -2.22
N VAL A 42 -8.37 14.40 -2.61
CA VAL A 42 -8.95 13.42 -1.68
C VAL A 42 -7.85 12.56 -1.06
N LEU A 43 -6.91 12.04 -1.87
CA LEU A 43 -5.80 11.24 -1.39
C LEU A 43 -4.86 12.03 -0.46
N GLU A 44 -4.59 13.31 -0.76
CA GLU A 44 -3.80 14.17 0.14
C GLU A 44 -4.47 14.31 1.52
N GLU A 45 -5.79 14.52 1.56
CA GLU A 45 -6.51 14.61 2.83
C GLU A 45 -6.53 13.27 3.58
N PHE A 46 -6.64 12.15 2.87
CA PHE A 46 -6.53 10.82 3.50
C PHE A 46 -5.17 10.63 4.18
N PHE A 47 -4.07 10.92 3.49
CA PHE A 47 -2.73 10.80 4.08
C PHE A 47 -2.51 11.77 5.25
N ARG A 48 -3.09 12.98 5.19
CA ARG A 48 -3.05 13.91 6.32
C ARG A 48 -3.78 13.32 7.54
N LEU A 49 -5.00 12.83 7.33
CA LEU A 49 -5.80 12.25 8.41
C LEU A 49 -5.14 11.01 9.01
N MET A 50 -4.57 10.13 8.21
CA MET A 50 -3.84 8.95 8.67
C MET A 50 -2.66 9.31 9.59
N ASN A 51 -1.98 10.42 9.34
CA ASN A 51 -0.89 10.89 10.20
C ASN A 51 -1.39 11.49 11.52
N GLU A 52 -2.63 11.96 11.57
CA GLU A 52 -3.17 12.69 12.73
C GLU A 52 -3.94 11.79 13.71
N ILE A 53 -4.64 10.74 13.21
CA ILE A 53 -5.74 10.17 14.01
C ILE A 53 -5.66 8.67 14.24
N GLY A 54 -5.08 7.90 13.36
CA GLY A 54 -5.22 6.44 13.38
C GLY A 54 -5.67 5.89 12.03
N LEU A 55 -5.57 4.57 11.85
CA LEU A 55 -5.25 4.04 10.54
C LEU A 55 -6.31 3.12 9.94
N ASP A 56 -6.98 2.27 10.71
CA ASP A 56 -7.71 1.13 10.19
C ASP A 56 -8.84 1.47 9.22
N ASP A 57 -9.80 2.27 9.64
CA ASP A 57 -10.95 2.64 8.81
C ASP A 57 -10.54 3.49 7.59
N LEU A 58 -9.46 4.26 7.72
CA LEU A 58 -8.94 5.11 6.64
C LEU A 58 -8.20 4.29 5.60
N ILE A 59 -7.41 3.30 6.01
CA ILE A 59 -6.67 2.42 5.09
C ILE A 59 -7.63 1.57 4.27
N CYS A 60 -8.66 0.97 4.87
CA CYS A 60 -9.70 0.24 4.14
C CYS A 60 -10.43 1.13 3.12
N SER A 61 -10.64 2.40 3.48
CA SER A 61 -11.24 3.37 2.55
C SER A 61 -10.28 3.74 1.42
N LEU A 62 -8.99 3.86 1.71
CA LEU A 62 -7.95 4.13 0.72
C LEU A 62 -7.78 2.95 -0.25
N GLU A 63 -7.75 1.73 0.25
CA GLU A 63 -7.72 0.52 -0.56
C GLU A 63 -8.87 0.49 -1.57
N ARG A 64 -10.09 0.76 -1.11
CA ARG A 64 -11.27 0.81 -1.98
C ARG A 64 -11.16 1.91 -3.04
N ILE A 65 -10.60 3.06 -2.71
CA ILE A 65 -10.32 4.13 -3.67
C ILE A 65 -9.32 3.65 -4.72
N ILE A 66 -8.23 3.01 -4.32
CA ILE A 66 -7.20 2.49 -5.22
C ILE A 66 -7.80 1.46 -6.19
N GLN A 67 -8.58 0.51 -5.67
CA GLN A 67 -9.25 -0.50 -6.49
C GLN A 67 -10.20 0.13 -7.52
N ARG A 68 -10.92 1.16 -7.14
CA ARG A 68 -12.02 1.70 -7.96
C ARG A 68 -11.57 2.75 -8.99
N PHE A 69 -10.48 3.47 -8.72
CA PHE A 69 -9.96 4.54 -9.59
C PHE A 69 -8.66 4.13 -10.31
N GLY A 70 -8.52 2.87 -10.70
CA GLY A 70 -7.30 2.30 -11.26
C GLY A 70 -6.61 3.15 -12.32
N ASP A 71 -7.32 3.62 -13.35
CA ASP A 71 -6.76 4.45 -14.44
C ASP A 71 -6.16 5.77 -13.93
N GLN A 72 -6.75 6.38 -12.91
CA GLN A 72 -6.25 7.61 -12.30
C GLN A 72 -5.10 7.31 -11.35
N ILE A 73 -5.19 6.21 -10.60
CA ILE A 73 -4.13 5.74 -9.70
C ILE A 73 -2.85 5.46 -10.47
N VAL A 74 -2.92 4.82 -11.62
CA VAL A 74 -1.75 4.57 -12.49
C VAL A 74 -0.93 5.84 -12.76
N ARG A 75 -1.58 6.98 -12.95
CA ARG A 75 -0.89 8.25 -13.24
C ARG A 75 -0.06 8.77 -12.07
N ILE A 76 -0.43 8.44 -10.85
CA ILE A 76 0.21 8.87 -9.61
C ILE A 76 0.86 7.70 -8.85
N ALA A 77 0.90 6.51 -9.45
CA ALA A 77 1.38 5.30 -8.83
C ALA A 77 2.76 5.44 -8.15
N PRO A 78 3.79 6.06 -8.76
CA PRO A 78 5.08 6.19 -8.12
C PRO A 78 5.03 7.02 -6.82
N GLN A 79 4.33 8.16 -6.84
CA GLN A 79 4.20 9.02 -5.66
C GLN A 79 3.34 8.35 -4.57
N LEU A 80 2.27 7.68 -4.98
CA LEU A 80 1.38 6.97 -4.06
C LEU A 80 2.11 5.80 -3.39
N THR A 81 2.86 5.00 -4.14
CA THR A 81 3.66 3.88 -3.61
C THR A 81 4.72 4.36 -2.62
N VAL A 82 5.40 5.48 -2.87
CA VAL A 82 6.35 6.06 -1.92
C VAL A 82 5.66 6.43 -0.60
N LYS A 83 4.48 7.05 -0.65
CA LYS A 83 3.72 7.41 0.56
C LYS A 83 3.26 6.17 1.33
N LEU A 84 2.74 5.15 0.62
CA LEU A 84 2.34 3.88 1.24
C LEU A 84 3.54 3.14 1.84
N ALA A 85 4.69 3.12 1.17
CA ALA A 85 5.91 2.52 1.69
C ALA A 85 6.38 3.23 2.98
N SER A 86 6.31 4.56 3.02
CA SER A 86 6.64 5.33 4.23
C SER A 86 5.66 5.03 5.36
N LEU A 87 4.38 4.90 5.06
CA LEU A 87 3.35 4.55 6.03
C LEU A 87 3.59 3.15 6.60
N PHE A 88 3.84 2.15 5.74
CA PHE A 88 4.20 0.81 6.17
C PHE A 88 5.40 0.82 7.12
N GLN A 89 6.47 1.54 6.79
CA GLN A 89 7.65 1.62 7.66
C GLN A 89 7.36 2.25 9.03
N GLN A 90 6.44 3.19 9.10
CA GLN A 90 6.01 3.80 10.38
C GLN A 90 5.21 2.79 11.22
N LEU A 91 4.29 2.06 10.59
CA LEU A 91 3.48 1.03 11.23
C LEU A 91 4.33 -0.13 11.71
N PHE A 92 5.22 -0.61 10.86
CA PHE A 92 6.15 -1.70 11.16
C PHE A 92 7.02 -1.40 12.39
N LYS A 93 7.47 -0.15 12.57
CA LYS A 93 8.22 0.27 13.77
C LYS A 93 7.36 0.35 15.03
N LYS A 94 6.05 0.59 14.91
CA LYS A 94 5.13 0.57 16.06
C LYS A 94 4.83 -0.86 16.51
N ASP A 95 4.70 -1.78 15.55
CA ASP A 95 4.47 -3.21 15.80
C ASP A 95 5.64 -3.88 16.56
N ASP A 96 6.85 -3.32 16.50
CA ASP A 96 8.04 -3.81 17.23
C ASP A 96 7.87 -3.79 18.77
N SER A 97 6.83 -3.13 19.30
CA SER A 97 6.38 -3.24 20.68
C SER A 97 5.57 -4.50 21.01
N GLY A 98 5.11 -5.25 19.99
CA GLY A 98 4.48 -6.57 20.11
C GLY A 98 3.06 -6.60 20.70
N GLU A 99 2.39 -5.45 20.83
CA GLU A 99 1.09 -5.34 21.49
C GLU A 99 0.02 -4.60 20.66
N ASP A 100 0.32 -4.22 19.40
CA ASP A 100 -0.59 -3.38 18.59
C ASP A 100 -1.11 -4.14 17.35
N ASP A 101 -2.08 -5.05 17.58
CA ASP A 101 -2.77 -5.79 16.51
C ASP A 101 -3.36 -4.84 15.44
N GLU A 102 -3.77 -3.62 15.83
CA GLU A 102 -4.31 -2.60 14.94
C GLU A 102 -3.23 -2.09 13.98
N ALA A 103 -2.03 -1.81 14.48
CA ALA A 103 -0.90 -1.38 13.63
C ALA A 103 -0.48 -2.48 12.65
N GLN A 104 -0.53 -3.75 13.08
CA GLN A 104 -0.21 -4.90 12.24
C GLN A 104 -1.22 -5.05 11.08
N MET A 105 -2.51 -4.98 11.37
CA MET A 105 -3.56 -5.03 10.34
C MET A 105 -3.44 -3.86 9.36
N ALA A 106 -3.19 -2.66 9.86
CA ALA A 106 -3.00 -1.49 9.03
C ALA A 106 -1.75 -1.61 8.13
N ALA A 107 -0.66 -2.20 8.64
CA ALA A 107 0.53 -2.49 7.85
C ALA A 107 0.24 -3.51 6.74
N LEU A 108 -0.51 -4.58 7.05
CA LEU A 108 -0.93 -5.58 6.09
C LEU A 108 -1.74 -4.94 4.94
N THR A 109 -2.81 -4.21 5.27
CA THR A 109 -3.66 -3.54 4.27
C THR A 109 -2.87 -2.50 3.45
N THR A 110 -1.86 -1.86 4.06
CA THR A 110 -0.97 -0.95 3.32
C THR A 110 -0.17 -1.69 2.23
N LEU A 111 0.33 -2.89 2.53
CA LEU A 111 1.01 -3.73 1.52
C LEU A 111 0.05 -4.24 0.45
N GLU A 112 -1.19 -4.58 0.82
CA GLU A 112 -2.25 -4.95 -0.13
C GLU A 112 -2.57 -3.79 -1.09
N CYS A 113 -2.64 -2.56 -0.60
CA CYS A 113 -2.75 -1.38 -1.46
C CYS A 113 -1.61 -1.27 -2.48
N ILE A 114 -0.37 -1.54 -2.07
CA ILE A 114 0.79 -1.53 -2.97
C ILE A 114 0.68 -2.66 -4.00
N ASN A 115 0.30 -3.87 -3.60
CA ASN A 115 0.09 -4.98 -4.51
C ASN A 115 -1.01 -4.69 -5.54
N THR A 116 -2.10 -4.05 -5.12
CA THR A 116 -3.17 -3.59 -6.03
C THR A 116 -2.66 -2.57 -7.05
N ILE A 117 -1.77 -1.65 -6.65
CA ILE A 117 -1.14 -0.71 -7.59
C ILE A 117 -0.26 -1.45 -8.59
N LEU A 118 0.53 -2.43 -8.14
CA LEU A 118 1.36 -3.27 -9.03
C LEU A 118 0.49 -4.04 -10.02
N GLU A 119 -0.61 -4.62 -9.57
CA GLU A 119 -1.58 -5.29 -10.41
C GLU A 119 -2.17 -4.35 -11.47
N GLN A 120 -2.60 -3.16 -11.10
CA GLN A 120 -3.18 -2.18 -12.04
C GLN A 120 -2.17 -1.63 -13.05
N THR A 121 -0.88 -1.68 -12.73
CA THR A 121 0.21 -1.22 -13.62
C THR A 121 0.84 -2.34 -14.44
N TRP A 122 0.31 -3.56 -14.38
CA TRP A 122 0.92 -4.78 -14.90
C TRP A 122 1.24 -4.76 -16.40
N GLU A 123 0.49 -4.01 -17.21
CA GLU A 123 0.72 -3.87 -18.66
C GLU A 123 1.72 -2.76 -19.02
N MET A 124 2.32 -2.09 -18.01
CA MET A 124 3.16 -0.91 -18.18
C MET A 124 4.60 -1.14 -17.70
N PRO A 125 5.48 -1.76 -18.50
CA PRO A 125 6.86 -2.05 -18.09
C PRO A 125 7.65 -0.83 -17.62
N ASP A 126 7.43 0.34 -18.25
CA ASP A 126 8.06 1.61 -17.86
C ASP A 126 7.64 2.09 -16.47
N MET A 127 6.43 1.69 -16.02
CA MET A 127 5.96 2.01 -14.68
C MET A 127 6.71 1.16 -13.64
N TYR A 128 6.92 -0.12 -13.92
CA TYR A 128 7.71 -0.99 -13.04
C TYR A 128 9.10 -0.46 -12.78
N ALA A 129 9.79 0.07 -13.80
CA ALA A 129 11.09 0.69 -13.63
C ALA A 129 11.07 1.90 -12.67
N LYS A 130 9.95 2.63 -12.61
CA LYS A 130 9.78 3.76 -11.68
C LYS A 130 9.42 3.31 -10.27
N LEU A 131 8.71 2.19 -10.12
CA LEU A 131 8.29 1.63 -8.84
C LEU A 131 9.41 0.82 -8.18
N GLU A 132 10.30 0.21 -8.98
CA GLU A 132 11.32 -0.74 -8.54
C GLU A 132 12.15 -0.25 -7.34
N PRO A 133 12.71 0.97 -7.29
CA PRO A 133 13.53 1.40 -6.15
C PRO A 133 12.77 1.36 -4.82
N THR A 134 11.51 1.79 -4.83
CA THR A 134 10.65 1.79 -3.63
C THR A 134 10.30 0.37 -3.22
N ILE A 135 9.94 -0.46 -4.18
CA ILE A 135 9.56 -1.85 -3.91
C ILE A 135 10.75 -2.67 -3.41
N ILE A 136 11.95 -2.51 -3.98
CA ILE A 136 13.15 -3.19 -3.48
C ILE A 136 13.44 -2.81 -2.04
N SER A 137 13.29 -1.51 -1.69
CA SER A 137 13.48 -1.07 -0.31
C SER A 137 12.49 -1.72 0.66
N LEU A 138 11.23 -1.93 0.24
CA LEU A 138 10.24 -2.67 1.03
C LEU A 138 10.59 -4.15 1.13
N LEU A 139 10.92 -4.79 0.02
CA LEU A 139 11.29 -6.21 0.00
C LEU A 139 12.52 -6.49 0.87
N GLN A 140 13.49 -5.57 0.96
CA GLN A 140 14.64 -5.71 1.86
C GLN A 140 14.23 -5.73 3.34
N ILE A 141 13.18 -5.01 3.73
CA ILE A 141 12.60 -5.06 5.07
C ILE A 141 11.86 -6.39 5.25
N LEU A 142 10.99 -6.74 4.30
CA LEU A 142 10.12 -7.91 4.38
C LEU A 142 10.89 -9.24 4.35
N TYR A 143 11.99 -9.30 3.60
CA TYR A 143 12.90 -10.45 3.55
C TYR A 143 14.13 -10.30 4.44
N HIS A 144 14.05 -9.46 5.49
CA HIS A 144 15.18 -9.33 6.41
C HIS A 144 15.44 -10.64 7.17
N PRO A 145 16.70 -11.10 7.27
CA PRO A 145 17.03 -12.41 7.86
C PRO A 145 16.64 -12.58 9.34
N SER A 146 16.29 -11.50 10.05
CA SER A 146 15.78 -11.57 11.43
C SER A 146 14.44 -12.35 11.52
N GLY A 147 13.63 -12.30 10.46
CA GLY A 147 12.30 -12.89 10.43
C GLY A 147 11.22 -12.05 11.10
N GLU A 148 11.50 -10.79 11.45
CA GLU A 148 10.54 -9.88 12.12
C GLU A 148 9.31 -9.57 11.26
N ALA A 149 9.42 -9.72 9.92
CA ALA A 149 8.36 -9.41 8.98
C ALA A 149 7.67 -10.67 8.39
N LEU A 150 7.81 -11.85 9.01
CA LEU A 150 7.26 -13.10 8.48
C LEU A 150 5.74 -13.08 8.34
N GLN A 151 5.02 -12.36 9.20
CA GLN A 151 3.57 -12.18 9.11
C GLN A 151 3.12 -11.48 7.81
N TYR A 152 4.03 -10.81 7.10
CA TYR A 152 3.77 -10.13 5.82
C TYR A 152 4.34 -10.88 4.61
N LEU A 153 4.79 -12.13 4.80
CA LEU A 153 5.51 -12.89 3.77
C LEU A 153 4.65 -13.13 2.52
N GLU A 154 3.36 -13.36 2.66
CA GLU A 154 2.42 -13.54 1.54
C GLU A 154 2.41 -12.30 0.63
N GLN A 155 2.32 -11.11 1.20
CA GLN A 155 2.35 -9.84 0.46
C GLN A 155 3.71 -9.60 -0.19
N ALA A 156 4.79 -9.99 0.49
CA ALA A 156 6.14 -9.90 -0.07
C ALA A 156 6.34 -10.84 -1.27
N ILE A 157 5.82 -12.07 -1.21
CA ILE A 157 5.85 -13.04 -2.32
C ILE A 157 5.04 -12.49 -3.51
N THR A 158 3.83 -11.98 -3.25
CA THR A 158 2.97 -11.39 -4.28
C THR A 158 3.68 -10.23 -4.97
N MET A 159 4.26 -9.31 -4.20
CA MET A 159 5.01 -8.15 -4.68
C MET A 159 6.21 -8.56 -5.54
N LEU A 160 7.01 -9.53 -5.06
CA LEU A 160 8.15 -10.06 -5.80
C LEU A 160 7.72 -10.77 -7.09
N SER A 161 6.60 -11.51 -7.06
CA SER A 161 6.04 -12.20 -8.21
C SER A 161 5.68 -11.23 -9.33
N TRP A 162 5.04 -10.10 -9.02
CA TRP A 162 4.76 -9.07 -10.01
C TRP A 162 6.03 -8.58 -10.71
N PHE A 163 7.10 -8.32 -9.95
CA PHE A 163 8.37 -7.86 -10.50
C PHE A 163 9.09 -8.94 -11.30
N THR A 164 9.15 -10.17 -10.83
CA THR A 164 9.85 -11.25 -11.54
C THR A 164 9.14 -11.72 -12.81
N TYR A 165 7.81 -11.64 -12.82
CA TYR A 165 7.00 -12.09 -13.97
C TYR A 165 6.94 -11.05 -15.10
N ARG A 166 7.04 -9.76 -14.81
CA ARG A 166 6.76 -8.68 -15.77
C ARG A 166 7.99 -7.96 -16.31
N VAL A 167 9.09 -7.93 -15.57
CA VAL A 167 10.29 -7.27 -16.08
C VAL A 167 11.00 -8.15 -17.11
N PRO A 168 11.33 -7.60 -18.29
CA PRO A 168 11.99 -8.38 -19.34
C PRO A 168 13.43 -8.79 -18.95
N ARG A 169 14.04 -8.06 -18.02
CA ARG A 169 15.38 -8.33 -17.46
C ARG A 169 15.43 -7.90 -16.02
N PHE A 170 16.00 -8.72 -15.16
CA PHE A 170 16.21 -8.37 -13.77
C PHE A 170 17.32 -7.33 -13.64
N SER A 171 17.03 -6.28 -12.89
CA SER A 171 18.04 -5.30 -12.51
C SER A 171 19.07 -5.93 -11.54
N PRO A 172 20.26 -5.33 -11.41
CA PRO A 172 21.23 -5.78 -10.39
C PRO A 172 20.66 -5.73 -8.97
N GLN A 173 19.76 -4.76 -8.69
CA GLN A 173 19.10 -4.61 -7.40
C GLN A 173 18.12 -5.76 -7.14
N LEU A 174 17.32 -6.14 -8.15
CA LEU A 174 16.40 -7.27 -8.04
C LEU A 174 17.16 -8.59 -7.85
N TRP A 175 18.32 -8.77 -8.49
CA TRP A 175 19.18 -9.94 -8.25
C TRP A 175 19.72 -10.00 -6.82
N GLN A 176 19.95 -8.87 -6.16
CA GLN A 176 20.40 -8.83 -4.76
C GLN A 176 19.31 -9.31 -3.79
N MET A 177 18.05 -9.38 -4.21
CA MET A 177 16.97 -9.97 -3.40
C MET A 177 17.07 -11.49 -3.29
N PHE A 178 17.65 -12.18 -4.29
CA PHE A 178 17.71 -13.64 -4.32
C PHE A 178 18.30 -14.28 -3.04
N PRO A 179 19.46 -13.86 -2.53
CA PRO A 179 20.00 -14.43 -1.30
C PRO A 179 19.12 -14.14 -0.06
N LEU A 180 18.40 -13.02 -0.01
CA LEU A 180 17.48 -12.70 1.09
C LEU A 180 16.28 -13.62 1.05
N VAL A 181 15.66 -13.79 -0.11
CA VAL A 181 14.55 -14.73 -0.34
C VAL A 181 14.99 -16.16 0.03
N TYR A 182 16.15 -16.61 -0.47
CA TYR A 182 16.68 -17.92 -0.15
C TYR A 182 16.85 -18.12 1.36
N ASN A 183 17.44 -17.16 2.08
CA ASN A 183 17.64 -17.24 3.53
C ASN A 183 16.31 -17.38 4.31
N ILE A 184 15.29 -16.64 3.92
CA ILE A 184 13.97 -16.75 4.58
C ILE A 184 13.37 -18.13 4.35
N PHE A 185 13.40 -18.64 3.12
CA PHE A 185 12.87 -19.97 2.83
C PHE A 185 13.70 -21.11 3.43
N ASP A 186 15.03 -21.00 3.47
CA ASP A 186 15.90 -22.00 4.11
C ASP A 186 15.65 -22.07 5.62
N LYS A 187 15.42 -20.92 6.26
CA LYS A 187 15.27 -20.84 7.72
C LYS A 187 13.82 -21.11 8.20
N TYR A 188 12.85 -20.65 7.45
CA TYR A 188 11.43 -20.63 7.88
C TYR A 188 10.49 -21.35 6.90
N GLY A 189 10.98 -21.79 5.74
CA GLY A 189 10.15 -22.32 4.66
C GLY A 189 9.37 -23.59 5.02
N VAL A 190 9.85 -24.37 6.00
CA VAL A 190 9.15 -25.59 6.47
C VAL A 190 7.78 -25.24 7.06
N ASP A 191 7.65 -24.08 7.69
CA ASP A 191 6.41 -23.61 8.32
C ASP A 191 5.37 -23.09 7.30
N TYR A 192 5.78 -22.91 6.05
CA TYR A 192 4.96 -22.32 4.97
C TYR A 192 4.73 -23.26 3.78
N LEU A 193 5.20 -24.51 3.85
CA LEU A 193 5.06 -25.50 2.77
C LEU A 193 3.90 -26.49 2.99
N GLU A 194 3.10 -26.29 4.04
CA GLU A 194 1.86 -27.03 4.26
C GLU A 194 0.68 -26.33 3.59
#